data_b5e1ce004e50fe7e020b645c00cc3546
#
_entry.id   b5e1ce004e50fe7e020b645c00cc3546
#
_cell.length_a   1.000
_cell.length_b   1.000
_cell.length_c   1.000
_cell.angle_alpha   90.00
_cell.angle_beta   90.00
_cell.angle_gamma   90.00
#
_symmetry.space_group_name_H-M   'P 1'
#
loop_
_entity.id
_entity.type
_entity.pdbx_description
1 polymer ?
#
loop_
_entity_poly.entity_id
_entity_poly.type
_entity_poly.pdbx_seq_one_letter_code
_entity_poly.pdbx_strand_id
1 'polypeptide(L)' 'EENKKEEKKNIDTVLLLEPKNEEANYMLMEIELKRSNYLKVRELAQSFSKICIDLCGKEKIILESLKDLEPKNES' A
#
# COMPACT_ATOMS: atom_id res chain seq x y z
N GLU A 1 -10.06 11.91 -10.05
CA GLU A 1 -8.99 11.21 -10.75
C GLU A 1 -7.68 11.98 -10.69
N GLU A 2 -7.75 13.25 -11.03
CA GLU A 2 -6.54 14.07 -10.98
C GLU A 2 -6.01 14.18 -9.56
N ASN A 3 -6.91 14.27 -8.58
CA ASN A 3 -6.51 14.35 -7.19
C ASN A 3 -5.73 13.11 -6.76
N LYS A 4 -6.13 11.96 -7.28
CA LYS A 4 -5.43 10.73 -6.92
C LYS A 4 -4.04 10.68 -7.50
N LYS A 5 -3.85 11.23 -8.69
CA LYS A 5 -2.53 11.29 -9.29
C LYS A 5 -1.61 12.19 -8.48
N GLU A 6 -2.13 13.34 -8.06
CA GLU A 6 -1.34 14.25 -7.25
C GLU A 6 -1.02 13.66 -5.89
N GLU A 7 -2.00 12.94 -5.32
CA GLU A 7 -1.81 12.31 -4.03
C GLU A 7 -0.67 11.29 -4.11
N LYS A 8 -0.69 10.47 -5.15
CA LYS A 8 0.36 9.47 -5.30
C LYS A 8 1.71 10.13 -5.52
N LYS A 9 1.73 11.21 -6.29
CA LYS A 9 2.97 11.93 -6.56
C LYS A 9 3.57 12.47 -5.27
N ASN A 10 2.72 13.03 -4.41
CA ASN A 10 3.19 13.54 -3.12
C ASN A 10 3.71 12.42 -2.25
N ILE A 11 3.04 11.29 -2.25
CA ILE A 11 3.46 10.15 -1.47
C ILE A 11 4.79 9.62 -1.98
N ASP A 12 4.94 9.56 -3.30
CA ASP A 12 6.20 9.11 -3.89
C ASP A 12 7.35 10.02 -3.45
N THR A 13 7.10 11.33 -3.40
CA THR A 13 8.10 12.27 -2.96
C THR A 13 8.47 12.04 -1.50
N VAL A 14 7.48 11.84 -0.65
CA VAL A 14 7.73 11.56 0.76
C VAL A 14 8.55 10.30 0.91
N LEU A 15 8.23 9.26 0.16
CA LEU A 15 8.95 7.99 0.26
C LEU A 15 10.35 8.09 -0.27
N LEU A 16 10.59 9.01 -1.20
CA LEU A 16 11.93 9.25 -1.71
C LEU A 16 12.81 9.84 -0.61
N LEU A 17 12.23 10.73 0.18
CA LEU A 17 12.95 11.40 1.26
C LEU A 17 12.96 10.56 2.55
N GLU A 18 11.87 9.85 2.80
CA GLU A 18 11.73 9.04 4.01
C GLU A 18 11.17 7.67 3.63
N PRO A 19 12.03 6.79 3.15
CA PRO A 19 11.55 5.47 2.67
C PRO A 19 10.87 4.63 3.74
N LYS A 20 11.15 4.92 5.01
CA LYS A 20 10.56 4.15 6.12
C LYS A 20 9.36 4.85 6.75
N ASN A 21 8.80 5.83 6.06
CA ASN A 21 7.62 6.51 6.56
C ASN A 21 6.42 5.56 6.48
N GLU A 22 5.95 5.11 7.64
CA GLU A 22 4.86 4.12 7.70
C GLU A 22 3.58 4.65 7.08
N GLU A 23 3.24 5.86 7.40
CA GLU A 23 2.00 6.44 6.92
C GLU A 23 1.99 6.53 5.40
N ALA A 24 3.07 7.01 4.83
CA ALA A 24 3.16 7.14 3.38
C ALA A 24 3.12 5.77 2.71
N ASN A 25 3.80 4.79 3.28
CA ASN A 25 3.76 3.43 2.75
C ASN A 25 2.34 2.87 2.79
N TYR A 26 1.65 3.09 3.89
CA TYR A 26 0.29 2.60 4.04
C TYR A 26 -0.63 3.27 3.03
N MET A 27 -0.50 4.58 2.86
CA MET A 27 -1.33 5.30 1.90
C MET A 27 -1.07 4.82 0.48
N LEU A 28 0.19 4.51 0.16
CA LEU A 28 0.50 3.98 -1.16
C LEU A 28 -0.16 2.63 -1.36
N MET A 29 -0.15 1.78 -0.34
CA MET A 29 -0.82 0.50 -0.44
C MET A 29 -2.30 0.68 -0.74
N GLU A 30 -2.93 1.64 -0.08
CA GLU A 30 -4.35 1.90 -0.31
C GLU A 30 -4.61 2.36 -1.74
N ILE A 31 -3.75 3.23 -2.24
CA ILE A 31 -3.89 3.73 -3.59
C ILE A 31 -3.76 2.60 -4.61
N GLU A 32 -2.75 1.77 -4.44
CA GLU A 32 -2.54 0.67 -5.38
C GLU A 32 -3.66 -0.36 -5.27
N LEU A 33 -4.20 -0.55 -4.07
CA LEU A 33 -5.33 -1.45 -3.89
C LEU A 33 -6.53 -0.97 -4.68
N LYS A 34 -6.81 0.33 -4.62
CA LYS A 34 -7.93 0.90 -5.37
C LYS A 34 -7.72 0.83 -6.86
N ARG A 35 -6.47 0.79 -7.29
CA ARG A 35 -6.14 0.66 -8.71
C ARG A 35 -6.07 -0.78 -9.16
N SER A 36 -6.37 -1.71 -8.27
CA SER A 36 -6.34 -3.15 -8.56
C SER A 36 -4.93 -3.66 -8.86
N ASN A 37 -3.92 -2.97 -8.37
CA ASN A 37 -2.53 -3.37 -8.52
C ASN A 37 -2.16 -4.31 -7.38
N TYR A 38 -2.77 -5.47 -7.36
CA TYR A 38 -2.69 -6.36 -6.21
C TYR A 38 -1.28 -6.87 -5.94
N LEU A 39 -0.55 -7.15 -6.99
CA LEU A 39 0.84 -7.61 -6.82
C LEU A 39 1.67 -6.55 -6.14
N LYS A 40 1.49 -5.31 -6.55
CA LYS A 40 2.21 -4.19 -5.96
C LYS A 40 1.84 -4.03 -4.49
N VAL A 41 0.57 -4.23 -4.16
CA VAL A 41 0.11 -4.13 -2.77
C VAL A 41 0.82 -5.18 -1.93
N ARG A 42 0.97 -6.39 -2.44
CA ARG A 42 1.65 -7.46 -1.69
C ARG A 42 3.11 -7.10 -1.45
N GLU A 43 3.77 -6.56 -2.47
CA GLU A 43 5.16 -6.15 -2.31
C GLU A 43 5.30 -5.05 -1.28
N LEU A 44 4.40 -4.08 -1.33
CA LEU A 44 4.42 -2.98 -0.37
C LEU A 44 4.15 -3.47 1.04
N ALA A 45 3.24 -4.42 1.18
CA ALA A 45 2.92 -4.97 2.49
C ALA A 45 4.13 -5.68 3.10
N GLN A 46 4.87 -6.41 2.28
CA GLN A 46 6.05 -7.08 2.76
C GLN A 46 7.10 -6.08 3.25
N SER A 47 7.30 -5.02 2.48
CA SER A 47 8.24 -3.98 2.90
C SER A 47 7.74 -3.28 4.16
N PHE A 48 6.44 -3.03 4.21
CA PHE A 48 5.83 -2.35 5.34
C PHE A 48 6.05 -3.11 6.63
N SER A 49 5.92 -4.43 6.58
CA SER A 49 6.07 -5.24 7.78
C SER A 49 7.48 -5.15 8.35
N LYS A 50 8.45 -4.80 7.53
CA LYS A 50 9.82 -4.68 7.98
C LYS A 50 10.11 -3.33 8.61
N ILE A 51 9.36 -2.30 8.24
CA ILE A 51 9.65 -0.95 8.71
C ILE A 51 8.62 -0.45 9.72
N CYS A 52 7.49 -1.13 9.85
CA CYS A 52 6.43 -0.61 10.70
C CYS A 52 6.82 -0.66 12.17
N ILE A 53 6.35 0.34 12.91
CA ILE A 53 6.55 0.40 14.35
C ILE A 53 5.18 0.57 15.01
N ASP A 54 4.42 1.57 14.56
CA ASP A 54 3.13 1.87 15.16
C ASP A 54 1.96 1.40 14.32
N LEU A 55 2.13 1.30 13.00
CA LEU A 55 1.04 1.00 12.10
C LEU A 55 1.04 -0.44 11.61
N CYS A 56 1.74 -1.33 12.31
CA CYS A 56 1.81 -2.72 11.86
C CYS A 56 0.44 -3.36 11.72
N GLY A 57 -0.50 -2.97 12.56
CA GLY A 57 -1.85 -3.51 12.47
C GLY A 57 -2.57 -3.15 11.18
N LYS A 58 -2.14 -2.07 10.54
CA LYS A 58 -2.77 -1.65 9.29
C LYS A 58 -2.46 -2.62 8.16
N GLU A 59 -1.31 -3.27 8.21
CA GLU A 59 -0.96 -4.26 7.20
C GLU A 59 -2.00 -5.37 7.13
N LYS A 60 -2.47 -5.80 8.29
CA LYS A 60 -3.48 -6.83 8.36
C LYS A 60 -4.75 -6.42 7.64
N ILE A 61 -5.15 -5.16 7.84
CA ILE A 61 -6.35 -4.64 7.21
C ILE A 61 -6.20 -4.65 5.69
N ILE A 62 -5.04 -4.23 5.21
CA ILE A 62 -4.77 -4.21 3.78
C ILE A 62 -4.78 -5.62 3.21
N LEU A 63 -4.16 -6.57 3.90
CA LEU A 63 -4.09 -7.93 3.41
C LEU A 63 -5.47 -8.58 3.37
N GLU A 64 -6.32 -8.28 4.34
CA GLU A 64 -7.68 -8.79 4.34
C GLU A 64 -8.48 -8.19 3.19
N SER A 65 -8.32 -6.90 2.95
CA SER A 65 -8.99 -6.27 1.82
C SER A 65 -8.50 -6.87 0.51
N LEU A 66 -7.21 -7.12 0.42
CA LEU A 66 -6.63 -7.71 -0.78
C LEU A 66 -7.23 -9.09 -1.04
N LYS A 67 -7.40 -9.85 0.03
CA LYS A 67 -7.97 -11.18 -0.08
C LYS A 67 -9.38 -11.13 -0.65
N ASP A 68 -10.16 -10.14 -0.24
CA ASP A 68 -11.53 -10.01 -0.69
C ASP A 68 -11.63 -9.51 -2.12
N LEU A 69 -10.73 -8.62 -2.51
CA LEU A 69 -10.82 -7.95 -3.81
C LEU A 69 -10.05 -8.67 -4.91
N GLU A 70 -8.98 -9.36 -4.53
CA GLU A 70 -8.16 -10.05 -5.53
C GLU A 70 -8.96 -11.18 -6.15
N PRO A 71 -8.94 -11.29 -7.49
CA PRO A 71 -9.64 -12.39 -8.14
C PRO A 71 -9.10 -13.71 -7.63
N LYS A 72 -9.98 -14.61 -7.31
CA LYS A 72 -9.56 -15.92 -6.87
C LYS A 72 -9.06 -16.69 -8.05
N ASN A 73 -7.83 -17.07 -7.96
CA ASN A 73 -7.23 -17.84 -9.03
C ASN A 73 -7.36 -19.30 -8.69
N GLU A 74 -8.22 -19.94 -9.39
CA GLU A 74 -8.58 -21.30 -9.08
C GLU A 74 -7.59 -22.31 -9.53
N SER A 75 -6.68 -21.89 -10.30
CA SER A 75 -5.71 -22.85 -10.82
C SER A 75 -4.97 -23.60 -9.74
#